data_1f490b121361d0365951800eee0ec3db
#
_entry.id   1f490b121361d0365951800eee0ec3db
#
_cell.length_a   1.000
_cell.length_b   1.000
_cell.length_c   1.000
_cell.angle_alpha   90.00
_cell.angle_beta   90.00
_cell.angle_gamma   90.00
#
_symmetry.space_group_name_H-M   'P 1'
#
loop_
_entity.id
_entity.type
_entity.pdbx_description
1 polymer ?
#
loop_
_entity_poly.entity_id
_entity_poly.type
_entity_poly.pdbx_seq_one_letter_code
_entity_poly.pdbx_strand_id
1 'polypeptide(L)'
;RSLPFIRREGLRIITEKEYASHAEARDGIAAAVKAFYAQSYPDLAGTPAVEQAGKALGDAYAWNNFPHMKVKWNTYPNHVGHQDSPGCFRCHDNKHKTDDGAKIGKKCSTCHNIVAEEESNSAVLQELGLQEAPPEPAATEEGVTTEAATTPAT
;
A
#
# COMPACT_ATOMS: atom_id res chain seq x y z
N ARG A 1 22.20 26.51 4.95
CA ARG A 1 20.86 27.02 5.33
C ARG A 1 19.84 26.25 4.50
N SER A 2 18.78 25.74 5.13
CA SER A 2 17.64 25.16 4.40
C SER A 2 16.87 26.25 3.66
N LEU A 3 16.38 25.95 2.47
CA LEU A 3 15.52 26.87 1.73
C LEU A 3 14.18 27.05 2.47
N PRO A 4 13.76 28.32 2.75
CA PRO A 4 12.49 28.58 3.40
C PRO A 4 11.33 27.96 2.61
N PHE A 5 10.41 27.27 3.29
CA PHE A 5 9.18 26.72 2.73
C PHE A 5 9.33 25.74 1.55
N ILE A 6 10.55 25.25 1.23
CA ILE A 6 10.77 24.37 0.09
C ILE A 6 9.89 23.10 0.13
N ARG A 7 9.62 22.54 1.30
CA ARG A 7 8.75 21.35 1.42
C ARG A 7 7.32 21.66 1.00
N ARG A 8 6.74 22.75 1.49
CA ARG A 8 5.37 23.16 1.19
C ARG A 8 5.21 23.54 -0.30
N GLU A 9 6.06 24.42 -0.78
CA GLU A 9 5.99 24.94 -2.14
C GLU A 9 6.42 23.89 -3.16
N GLY A 10 7.42 23.07 -2.84
CA GLY A 10 7.82 21.96 -3.68
C GLY A 10 6.68 20.97 -3.89
N LEU A 11 5.98 20.56 -2.82
CA LEU A 11 4.80 19.72 -2.95
C LEU A 11 3.71 20.36 -3.82
N ARG A 12 3.39 21.65 -3.59
CA ARG A 12 2.44 22.39 -4.41
C ARG A 12 2.83 22.38 -5.89
N ILE A 13 4.06 22.75 -6.20
CA ILE A 13 4.56 22.86 -7.58
C ILE A 13 4.46 21.52 -8.33
N ILE A 14 4.87 20.41 -7.69
CA ILE A 14 4.86 19.11 -8.35
C ILE A 14 3.45 18.47 -8.45
N THR A 15 2.47 18.96 -7.70
CA THR A 15 1.09 18.42 -7.71
C THR A 15 0.11 19.31 -8.49
N GLU A 16 0.45 20.57 -8.74
CA GLU A 16 -0.46 21.55 -9.33
C GLU A 16 -0.68 21.33 -10.83
N LYS A 17 0.36 20.88 -11.56
CA LYS A 17 0.33 20.78 -13.02
C LYS A 17 0.76 19.38 -13.48
N GLU A 18 0.10 18.91 -14.52
CA GLU A 18 0.51 17.73 -15.27
C GLU A 18 1.34 18.15 -16.50
N TYR A 19 2.35 17.35 -16.83
CA TYR A 19 3.25 17.59 -17.95
C TYR A 19 3.16 16.45 -18.96
N ALA A 20 3.30 16.77 -20.24
CA ALA A 20 3.21 15.79 -21.31
C ALA A 20 4.47 14.90 -21.43
N SER A 21 5.61 15.35 -20.90
CA SER A 21 6.87 14.61 -20.93
C SER A 21 7.72 14.87 -19.68
N HIS A 22 8.68 13.97 -19.41
CA HIS A 22 9.66 14.16 -18.33
C HIS A 22 10.58 15.37 -18.55
N ALA A 23 10.91 15.70 -19.80
CA ALA A 23 11.71 16.88 -20.11
C ALA A 23 10.95 18.16 -19.76
N GLU A 24 9.72 18.28 -20.26
CA GLU A 24 8.84 19.41 -19.93
C GLU A 24 8.61 19.56 -18.43
N ALA A 25 8.45 18.44 -17.72
CA ALA A 25 8.28 18.45 -16.27
C ALA A 25 9.51 19.02 -15.55
N ARG A 26 10.72 18.54 -15.91
CA ARG A 26 11.96 19.03 -15.29
C ARG A 26 12.15 20.52 -15.49
N ASP A 27 11.95 21.00 -16.70
CA ASP A 27 12.11 22.42 -17.03
C ASP A 27 11.05 23.29 -16.36
N GLY A 28 9.79 22.88 -16.43
CA GLY A 28 8.67 23.59 -15.86
C GLY A 28 8.72 23.67 -14.33
N ILE A 29 9.07 22.57 -13.66
CA ILE A 29 9.22 22.52 -12.20
C ILE A 29 10.41 23.37 -11.76
N ALA A 30 11.55 23.27 -12.42
CA ALA A 30 12.72 24.08 -12.11
C ALA A 30 12.41 25.59 -12.27
N ALA A 31 11.71 25.97 -13.33
CA ALA A 31 11.27 27.33 -13.55
C ALA A 31 10.29 27.82 -12.47
N ALA A 32 9.33 27.00 -12.06
CA ALA A 32 8.37 27.33 -11.01
C ALA A 32 9.04 27.53 -9.64
N VAL A 33 10.00 26.68 -9.28
CA VAL A 33 10.80 26.84 -8.05
C VAL A 33 11.57 28.15 -8.09
N LYS A 34 12.26 28.44 -9.18
CA LYS A 34 13.02 29.68 -9.35
C LYS A 34 12.10 30.91 -9.28
N ALA A 35 10.93 30.86 -9.90
CA ALA A 35 9.95 31.94 -9.86
C ALA A 35 9.45 32.23 -8.44
N PHE A 36 9.13 31.18 -7.68
CA PHE A 36 8.73 31.31 -6.27
C PHE A 36 9.80 32.03 -5.45
N TYR A 37 11.08 31.61 -5.54
CA TYR A 37 12.15 32.27 -4.79
C TYR A 37 12.45 33.68 -5.32
N ALA A 38 12.34 33.93 -6.61
CA ALA A 38 12.51 35.27 -7.14
C ALA A 38 11.48 36.27 -6.61
N GLN A 39 10.25 35.78 -6.41
CA GLN A 39 9.16 36.61 -5.87
C GLN A 39 9.21 36.76 -4.36
N SER A 40 9.44 35.67 -3.62
CA SER A 40 9.27 35.64 -2.15
C SER A 40 10.59 35.81 -1.39
N TYR A 41 11.72 35.48 -2.01
CA TYR A 41 13.06 35.47 -1.41
C TYR A 41 14.11 35.86 -2.44
N PRO A 42 14.11 37.15 -2.93
CA PRO A 42 14.99 37.57 -4.02
C PRO A 42 16.48 37.31 -3.77
N ASP A 43 16.92 37.41 -2.52
CA ASP A 43 18.32 37.14 -2.11
C ASP A 43 18.74 35.67 -2.32
N LEU A 44 17.79 34.76 -2.44
CA LEU A 44 18.05 33.33 -2.66
C LEU A 44 17.83 32.89 -4.08
N ALA A 45 17.14 33.67 -4.91
CA ALA A 45 16.64 33.28 -6.24
C ALA A 45 17.71 32.73 -7.21
N GLY A 46 18.92 33.29 -7.16
CA GLY A 46 20.04 32.88 -8.03
C GLY A 46 21.03 31.92 -7.38
N THR A 47 20.71 31.37 -6.20
CA THR A 47 21.66 30.51 -5.50
C THR A 47 21.65 29.08 -6.02
N PRO A 48 22.78 28.37 -5.97
CA PRO A 48 22.88 26.95 -6.33
C PRO A 48 21.88 26.06 -5.59
N ALA A 49 21.48 26.43 -4.37
CA ALA A 49 20.50 25.71 -3.56
C ALA A 49 19.10 25.70 -4.23
N VAL A 50 18.67 26.82 -4.80
CA VAL A 50 17.40 26.92 -5.53
C VAL A 50 17.46 26.10 -6.82
N GLU A 51 18.57 26.13 -7.54
CA GLU A 51 18.76 25.34 -8.76
C GLU A 51 18.74 23.83 -8.46
N GLN A 52 19.45 23.41 -7.42
CA GLN A 52 19.44 22.01 -6.96
C GLN A 52 18.05 21.56 -6.51
N ALA A 53 17.30 22.41 -5.82
CA ALA A 53 15.94 22.10 -5.38
C ALA A 53 15.00 21.93 -6.60
N GLY A 54 15.08 22.80 -7.60
CA GLY A 54 14.32 22.69 -8.83
C GLY A 54 14.63 21.40 -9.59
N LYS A 55 15.92 21.08 -9.73
CA LYS A 55 16.35 19.84 -10.36
C LYS A 55 15.85 18.60 -9.59
N ALA A 56 16.03 18.57 -8.28
CA ALA A 56 15.64 17.43 -7.45
C ALA A 56 14.12 17.19 -7.50
N LEU A 57 13.30 18.24 -7.47
CA LEU A 57 11.85 18.13 -7.60
C LEU A 57 11.43 17.67 -9.00
N GLY A 58 12.07 18.16 -10.06
CA GLY A 58 11.84 17.72 -11.42
C GLY A 58 12.20 16.24 -11.63
N ASP A 59 13.31 15.79 -11.08
CA ASP A 59 13.71 14.38 -11.10
C ASP A 59 12.74 13.51 -10.28
N ALA A 60 12.34 13.94 -9.09
CA ALA A 60 11.34 13.25 -8.28
C ALA A 60 10.00 13.11 -9.01
N TYR A 61 9.56 14.16 -9.72
CA TYR A 61 8.38 14.08 -10.57
C TYR A 61 8.55 13.04 -11.68
N ALA A 62 9.65 13.09 -12.41
CA ALA A 62 9.91 12.21 -13.56
C ALA A 62 10.01 10.72 -13.16
N TRP A 63 10.52 10.42 -11.97
CA TRP A 63 10.60 9.04 -11.47
C TRP A 63 9.26 8.45 -11.02
N ASN A 64 8.27 9.29 -10.74
CA ASN A 64 6.99 8.87 -10.20
C ASN A 64 5.79 9.11 -11.12
N ASN A 65 6.00 9.76 -12.28
CA ASN A 65 4.94 10.07 -13.23
C ASN A 65 5.36 9.64 -14.64
N PHE A 66 4.49 8.90 -15.30
CA PHE A 66 4.72 8.31 -16.63
C PHE A 66 3.58 8.74 -17.55
N PRO A 67 3.63 9.93 -18.16
CA PRO A 67 2.53 10.51 -18.95
C PRO A 67 2.04 9.61 -20.08
N HIS A 68 2.96 8.97 -20.82
CA HIS A 68 2.64 8.05 -21.91
C HIS A 68 1.90 6.78 -21.44
N MET A 69 2.07 6.38 -20.18
CA MET A 69 1.37 5.26 -19.55
C MET A 69 0.11 5.70 -18.80
N LYS A 70 -0.15 7.02 -18.70
CA LYS A 70 -1.19 7.62 -17.86
C LYS A 70 -1.11 7.17 -16.39
N VAL A 71 0.11 6.99 -15.89
CA VAL A 71 0.41 6.59 -14.50
C VAL A 71 1.13 7.72 -13.79
N LYS A 72 0.66 8.04 -12.62
CA LYS A 72 1.24 9.04 -11.71
C LYS A 72 1.09 8.56 -10.27
N TRP A 73 1.76 9.22 -9.33
CA TRP A 73 1.77 8.83 -7.90
C TRP A 73 0.39 8.65 -7.25
N ASN A 74 -0.67 9.30 -7.75
CA ASN A 74 -2.03 9.16 -7.24
C ASN A 74 -2.94 8.29 -8.11
N THR A 75 -2.45 7.71 -9.20
CA THR A 75 -3.23 6.78 -10.03
C THR A 75 -3.60 5.53 -9.24
N TYR A 76 -2.72 5.14 -8.33
CA TYR A 76 -2.91 4.00 -7.45
C TYR A 76 -2.54 4.43 -6.02
N PRO A 77 -3.44 5.10 -5.33
CA PRO A 77 -3.16 5.69 -4.01
C PRO A 77 -2.81 4.63 -2.96
N ASN A 78 -3.28 3.40 -3.17
CA ASN A 78 -2.92 2.26 -2.35
C ASN A 78 -2.30 1.15 -3.23
N HIS A 79 -1.02 0.86 -3.00
CA HIS A 79 -0.31 -0.23 -3.68
C HIS A 79 -0.37 -1.55 -2.92
N VAL A 80 -0.97 -1.55 -1.74
CA VAL A 80 -1.14 -2.72 -0.88
C VAL A 80 -2.40 -3.46 -1.29
N GLY A 81 -2.34 -4.78 -1.22
CA GLY A 81 -3.46 -5.64 -1.59
C GLY A 81 -3.54 -5.94 -3.09
N HIS A 82 -4.58 -6.66 -3.49
CA HIS A 82 -4.81 -7.10 -4.86
C HIS A 82 -6.28 -7.50 -5.14
N GLN A 83 -7.19 -7.14 -4.24
CA GLN A 83 -8.64 -7.45 -4.40
C GLN A 83 -9.30 -6.43 -5.32
N ASP A 84 -9.22 -5.15 -4.96
CA ASP A 84 -9.89 -4.07 -5.68
C ASP A 84 -9.04 -3.47 -6.81
N SER A 85 -7.74 -3.75 -6.80
CA SER A 85 -6.79 -3.28 -7.80
C SER A 85 -5.65 -4.30 -7.96
N PRO A 86 -4.87 -4.27 -9.05
CA PRO A 86 -3.70 -5.14 -9.19
C PRO A 86 -2.69 -5.03 -8.04
N GLY A 87 -2.62 -3.87 -7.37
CA GLY A 87 -1.81 -3.64 -6.18
C GLY A 87 -0.41 -4.25 -6.26
N CYS A 88 -0.09 -5.16 -5.34
CA CYS A 88 1.18 -5.89 -5.29
C CYS A 88 1.46 -6.69 -6.57
N PHE A 89 0.43 -7.22 -7.21
CA PHE A 89 0.57 -8.05 -8.44
C PHE A 89 0.92 -7.23 -9.68
N ARG A 90 1.07 -5.94 -9.56
CA ARG A 90 1.60 -5.10 -10.63
C ARG A 90 3.07 -5.39 -10.92
N CYS A 91 3.82 -5.73 -9.87
CA CYS A 91 5.23 -6.11 -9.97
C CYS A 91 5.44 -7.60 -9.66
N HIS A 92 4.67 -8.16 -8.69
CA HIS A 92 4.73 -9.57 -8.31
C HIS A 92 3.83 -10.41 -9.23
N ASP A 93 4.21 -10.55 -10.50
CA ASP A 93 3.38 -11.18 -11.54
C ASP A 93 4.06 -12.39 -12.23
N ASN A 94 5.25 -12.79 -11.79
CA ASN A 94 6.11 -13.80 -12.42
C ASN A 94 6.64 -13.42 -13.82
N LYS A 95 6.36 -12.21 -14.31
CA LYS A 95 6.79 -11.72 -15.63
C LYS A 95 7.89 -10.69 -15.52
N HIS A 96 7.80 -9.79 -14.56
CA HIS A 96 8.84 -8.83 -14.26
C HIS A 96 10.11 -9.55 -13.82
N LYS A 97 11.24 -9.08 -14.30
CA LYS A 97 12.56 -9.64 -14.02
C LYS A 97 13.50 -8.54 -13.56
N THR A 98 14.43 -8.94 -12.71
CA THR A 98 15.61 -8.15 -12.37
C THR A 98 16.62 -8.19 -13.50
N ASP A 99 17.64 -7.33 -13.48
CA ASP A 99 18.68 -7.25 -14.53
C ASP A 99 19.47 -8.57 -14.67
N ASP A 100 19.60 -9.33 -13.59
CA ASP A 100 20.20 -10.68 -13.57
C ASP A 100 19.24 -11.79 -14.01
N GLY A 101 17.99 -11.43 -14.38
CA GLY A 101 16.99 -12.34 -14.92
C GLY A 101 16.13 -13.06 -13.88
N ALA A 102 16.31 -12.80 -12.59
CA ALA A 102 15.44 -13.35 -11.55
C ALA A 102 14.01 -12.79 -11.68
N LYS A 103 13.00 -13.65 -11.52
CA LYS A 103 11.60 -13.25 -11.63
C LYS A 103 11.09 -12.72 -10.30
N ILE A 104 10.29 -11.65 -10.35
CA ILE A 104 9.53 -11.18 -9.20
C ILE A 104 8.34 -12.12 -9.01
N GLY A 105 8.44 -12.96 -7.98
CA GLY A 105 7.49 -14.04 -7.73
C GLY A 105 6.12 -13.56 -7.27
N LYS A 106 5.07 -14.33 -7.64
CA LYS A 106 3.66 -14.10 -7.27
C LYS A 106 3.18 -15.11 -6.21
N LYS A 107 4.06 -15.65 -5.39
CA LYS A 107 3.66 -16.60 -4.35
C LYS A 107 2.95 -15.87 -3.20
N CYS A 108 1.82 -16.41 -2.75
CA CYS A 108 1.06 -15.84 -1.63
C CYS A 108 1.93 -15.65 -0.37
N SER A 109 2.78 -16.62 -0.06
CA SER A 109 3.71 -16.60 1.07
C SER A 109 4.82 -15.55 1.00
N THR A 110 4.98 -14.86 -0.14
CA THR A 110 5.92 -13.73 -0.24
C THR A 110 5.43 -12.51 0.57
N CYS A 111 4.11 -12.34 0.67
CA CYS A 111 3.48 -11.19 1.32
C CYS A 111 2.61 -11.59 2.52
N HIS A 112 2.19 -12.86 2.61
CA HIS A 112 1.27 -13.37 3.62
C HIS A 112 1.87 -14.52 4.41
N ASN A 113 1.62 -14.52 5.72
CA ASN A 113 1.60 -15.76 6.51
C ASN A 113 0.18 -16.34 6.40
N ILE A 114 0.05 -17.47 5.72
CA ILE A 114 -1.22 -18.17 5.62
C ILE A 114 -1.37 -18.97 6.92
N VAL A 115 -2.28 -18.54 7.77
CA VAL A 115 -2.53 -19.17 9.09
C VAL A 115 -3.70 -20.15 9.05
N ALA A 116 -4.59 -20.01 8.05
CA ALA A 116 -5.70 -20.92 7.78
C ALA A 116 -6.10 -20.81 6.31
N GLU A 117 -6.49 -21.90 5.67
CA GLU A 117 -6.97 -21.98 4.29
C GLU A 117 -8.14 -22.98 4.25
N GLU A 118 -9.31 -22.49 3.83
CA GLU A 118 -10.56 -23.30 3.71
C GLU A 118 -11.00 -24.02 5.00
N GLU A 119 -10.58 -23.54 6.16
CA GLU A 119 -10.96 -24.10 7.47
C GLU A 119 -12.18 -23.39 8.04
N SER A 120 -13.23 -24.13 8.35
CA SER A 120 -14.46 -23.57 8.94
C SER A 120 -14.25 -23.10 10.38
N ASN A 121 -13.35 -23.75 11.12
CA ASN A 121 -13.08 -23.49 12.54
C ASN A 121 -11.57 -23.59 12.81
N SER A 122 -10.85 -22.53 12.50
CA SER A 122 -9.41 -22.49 12.77
C SER A 122 -9.11 -22.10 14.22
N ALA A 123 -8.43 -22.98 14.96
CA ALA A 123 -7.99 -22.67 16.33
C ALA A 123 -7.12 -21.41 16.41
N VAL A 124 -6.27 -21.19 15.40
CA VAL A 124 -5.40 -20.00 15.33
C VAL A 124 -6.21 -18.72 15.16
N LEU A 125 -7.26 -18.73 14.33
CA LEU A 125 -8.13 -17.56 14.15
C LEU A 125 -8.93 -17.26 15.43
N GLN A 126 -9.32 -18.27 16.19
CA GLN A 126 -9.99 -18.11 17.48
C GLN A 126 -9.03 -17.50 18.53
N GLU A 127 -7.80 -18.01 18.63
CA GLU A 127 -6.78 -17.45 19.52
C GLU A 127 -6.45 -15.97 19.20
N LEU A 128 -6.49 -15.59 17.91
CA LEU A 128 -6.29 -14.22 17.46
C LEU A 128 -7.54 -13.32 17.61
N GLY A 129 -8.70 -13.88 18.05
CA GLY A 129 -9.96 -13.16 18.15
C GLY A 129 -10.56 -12.75 16.81
N LEU A 130 -10.17 -13.42 15.72
CA LEU A 130 -10.64 -13.13 14.36
C LEU A 130 -11.80 -14.02 13.93
N GLN A 131 -12.13 -15.04 14.73
CA GLN A 131 -13.26 -15.94 14.54
C GLN A 131 -13.88 -16.28 15.89
N GLU A 132 -15.20 -16.31 15.98
CA GLU A 132 -15.91 -16.75 17.17
C GLU A 132 -15.73 -18.28 17.35
N ALA A 133 -15.59 -18.73 18.59
CA ALA A 133 -15.57 -20.14 18.89
C ALA A 133 -16.92 -20.78 18.50
N PRO A 134 -16.93 -22.02 17.96
CA PRO A 134 -18.19 -22.72 17.73
C PRO A 134 -18.99 -22.81 19.02
N PRO A 135 -20.33 -22.72 18.99
CA PRO A 135 -21.14 -22.92 20.16
C PRO A 135 -20.86 -24.32 20.72
N GLU A 136 -20.64 -24.40 22.03
CA GLU A 136 -20.49 -25.71 22.71
C GLU A 136 -21.68 -26.61 22.35
N PRO A 137 -21.44 -27.89 22.02
CA PRO A 137 -22.53 -28.84 21.81
C PRO A 137 -23.42 -28.87 23.06
N ALA A 138 -24.72 -28.61 22.88
CA ALA A 138 -25.67 -28.68 23.95
C ALA A 138 -25.51 -30.01 24.70
N ALA A 139 -25.28 -29.94 26.00
CA ALA A 139 -25.16 -31.16 26.84
C ALA A 139 -26.42 -31.99 26.62
N THR A 140 -26.23 -33.17 26.02
CA THR A 140 -27.29 -34.19 25.93
C THR A 140 -27.59 -34.63 27.35
N GLU A 141 -28.72 -34.23 27.89
CA GLU A 141 -29.24 -34.79 29.13
C GLU A 141 -29.39 -36.32 28.90
N GLU A 142 -28.42 -37.09 29.43
CA GLU A 142 -28.55 -38.52 29.50
C GLU A 142 -29.77 -38.85 30.36
N GLY A 143 -30.74 -39.48 29.71
CA GLY A 143 -32.01 -39.84 30.31
C GLY A 143 -31.82 -40.70 31.58
N VAL A 144 -32.36 -40.20 32.67
CA VAL A 144 -32.55 -40.98 33.91
C VAL A 144 -33.47 -42.15 33.58
N THR A 145 -32.87 -43.33 33.41
CA THR A 145 -33.62 -44.58 33.36
C THR A 145 -34.14 -44.90 34.77
N THR A 146 -35.41 -44.67 35.03
CA THR A 146 -36.15 -45.15 36.19
C THR A 146 -36.24 -46.66 36.11
N GLU A 147 -35.45 -47.32 36.96
CA GLU A 147 -35.49 -48.76 37.18
C GLU A 147 -36.83 -49.14 37.91
N ALA A 148 -37.72 -49.86 37.20
CA ALA A 148 -38.97 -50.32 37.73
C ALA A 148 -38.71 -51.49 38.70
N ALA A 149 -38.98 -51.30 39.97
CA ALA A 149 -38.94 -52.34 40.98
C ALA A 149 -40.00 -53.44 40.68
N THR A 150 -39.53 -54.64 40.38
CA THR A 150 -40.38 -55.84 40.28
C THR A 150 -40.58 -56.42 41.67
N THR A 151 -41.78 -56.43 42.20
CA THR A 151 -42.19 -57.13 43.41
C THR A 151 -42.46 -58.60 43.10
N PRO A 152 -41.93 -59.57 43.84
CA PRO A 152 -42.29 -61.00 43.68
C PRO A 152 -43.57 -61.29 44.43
N ALA A 153 -44.56 -61.90 43.76
CA ALA A 153 -45.74 -62.47 44.35
C ALA A 153 -45.47 -63.93 44.84
N THR A 154 -45.92 -64.21 45.97
CA THR A 154 -45.99 -65.57 46.67
C THR A 154 -46.81 -66.56 45.91
#